data_ba558145b6ae3dc74c00dcd9f5e81fa3
#
_entry.id   ba558145b6ae3dc74c00dcd9f5e81fa3
#
_cell.length_a   1.000
_cell.length_b   1.000
_cell.length_c   1.000
_cell.angle_alpha   90.00
_cell.angle_beta   90.00
_cell.angle_gamma   90.00
#
_symmetry.space_group_name_H-M   'P 1'
#
loop_
_entity.id
_entity.type
_entity.pdbx_description
1 polymer ?
#
loop_
_entity_poly.entity_id
_entity_poly.type
_entity_poly.pdbx_seq_one_letter_code
_entity_poly.pdbx_strand_id
1 'polypeptide(L)'
;MNIIALPAFSDNYIWLLHDGRRALVVDPGDAQPVLKALQSTGLDLEAILVTHHHPDHTAGVSELREATGATVWGPAREAIPEPFIPLHDGDTVTALGVAWSVLDVPGHTAGHIAFWASDIDGAPLLFCGDTLFSVSYTHLRAHETVLDL
;
A
#
# COMPACT_ATOMS: atom_id res chain seq x y z
N MET A 1 -12.55 -10.60 0.40
CA MET A 1 -11.43 -9.70 0.06
C MET A 1 -10.19 -10.53 -0.23
N ASN A 2 -9.49 -10.24 -1.31
CA ASN A 2 -8.33 -11.02 -1.73
C ASN A 2 -7.07 -10.16 -1.75
N ILE A 3 -5.93 -10.76 -1.38
CA ILE A 3 -4.63 -10.12 -1.40
C ILE A 3 -3.75 -10.83 -2.42
N ILE A 4 -3.11 -10.04 -3.29
CA ILE A 4 -2.16 -10.53 -4.28
C ILE A 4 -0.81 -9.88 -4.02
N ALA A 5 0.25 -10.69 -3.93
CA ALA A 5 1.61 -10.18 -3.84
C ALA A 5 2.19 -10.10 -5.25
N LEU A 6 2.50 -8.90 -5.71
CA LEU A 6 3.09 -8.67 -7.01
C LEU A 6 4.60 -8.45 -6.87
N PRO A 7 5.43 -9.35 -7.38
CA PRO A 7 6.88 -9.17 -7.31
C PRO A 7 7.32 -7.91 -8.05
N ALA A 8 8.20 -7.15 -7.45
CA ALA A 8 8.81 -5.97 -8.06
C ALA A 8 10.28 -5.93 -7.68
N PHE A 9 11.15 -5.59 -8.64
CA PHE A 9 12.59 -5.62 -8.46
C PHE A 9 13.05 -7.04 -8.11
N SER A 10 14.13 -7.18 -7.35
CA SER A 10 14.66 -8.50 -7.00
C SER A 10 14.13 -9.03 -5.66
N ASP A 11 13.67 -8.12 -4.80
CA ASP A 11 13.34 -8.46 -3.40
C ASP A 11 12.15 -7.70 -2.83
N ASN A 12 11.37 -7.00 -3.66
CA ASN A 12 10.21 -6.25 -3.19
C ASN A 12 8.90 -6.86 -3.68
N TYR A 13 7.84 -6.55 -2.93
CA TYR A 13 6.48 -6.90 -3.30
C TYR A 13 5.60 -5.66 -3.25
N ILE A 14 4.67 -5.61 -4.20
CA ILE A 14 3.59 -4.64 -4.20
C ILE A 14 2.34 -5.39 -3.79
N TRP A 15 1.66 -4.91 -2.76
CA TRP A 15 0.46 -5.57 -2.27
C TRP A 15 -0.76 -4.99 -2.95
N LEU A 16 -1.55 -5.87 -3.56
CA LEU A 16 -2.81 -5.53 -4.21
C LEU A 16 -3.94 -6.20 -3.44
N LEU A 17 -4.85 -5.40 -2.91
CA LEU A 17 -6.05 -5.88 -2.21
C LEU A 17 -7.24 -5.58 -3.10
N HIS A 18 -8.16 -6.53 -3.27
CA HIS A 18 -9.34 -6.32 -4.11
C HIS A 18 -10.56 -7.08 -3.61
N ASP A 19 -11.73 -6.59 -4.04
CA ASP A 19 -13.02 -7.17 -3.70
C ASP A 19 -13.67 -7.92 -4.90
N GLY A 20 -12.90 -8.17 -5.96
CA GLY A 20 -13.38 -8.78 -7.20
C GLY A 20 -13.76 -7.76 -8.26
N ARG A 21 -13.90 -6.48 -7.92
CA ARG A 21 -14.22 -5.39 -8.85
C ARG A 21 -13.23 -4.24 -8.76
N ARG A 22 -12.94 -3.79 -7.56
CA ARG A 22 -12.04 -2.66 -7.31
C ARG A 22 -10.86 -3.11 -6.48
N ALA A 23 -9.75 -2.42 -6.65
CA ALA A 23 -8.50 -2.74 -6.01
C ALA A 23 -7.87 -1.50 -5.38
N LEU A 24 -7.04 -1.72 -4.37
CA LEU A 24 -6.05 -0.77 -3.93
C LEU A 24 -4.68 -1.42 -3.99
N VAL A 25 -3.64 -0.62 -4.16
CA VAL A 25 -2.26 -1.10 -4.10
C VAL A 25 -1.49 -0.31 -3.06
N VAL A 26 -0.51 -0.96 -2.46
CA VAL A 26 0.34 -0.37 -1.44
C VAL A 26 1.77 -0.35 -1.95
N ASP A 27 2.38 0.83 -1.90
CA ASP A 27 3.78 1.06 -2.24
C ASP A 27 4.17 0.54 -3.63
N PRO A 28 3.51 1.03 -4.70
CA PRO A 28 3.83 0.54 -6.05
C PRO A 28 5.13 1.16 -6.58
N GLY A 29 6.24 0.53 -6.27
CA GLY A 29 7.55 0.96 -6.75
C GLY A 29 7.77 0.77 -8.24
N ASP A 30 6.94 -0.06 -8.88
CA ASP A 30 6.96 -0.31 -10.32
C ASP A 30 5.52 -0.40 -10.82
N ALA A 31 5.17 0.37 -11.83
CA ALA A 31 3.81 0.38 -12.38
C ALA A 31 3.49 -0.88 -13.18
N GLN A 32 4.46 -1.51 -13.80
CA GLN A 32 4.22 -2.59 -14.76
C GLN A 32 3.55 -3.82 -14.14
N PRO A 33 3.99 -4.36 -13.00
CA PRO A 33 3.30 -5.50 -12.40
C PRO A 33 1.85 -5.21 -12.07
N VAL A 34 1.56 -3.97 -11.62
CA VAL A 34 0.20 -3.56 -11.28
C VAL A 34 -0.65 -3.44 -12.54
N LEU A 35 -0.15 -2.78 -13.59
CA LEU A 35 -0.88 -2.64 -14.85
C LEU A 35 -1.21 -3.98 -15.46
N LYS A 36 -0.26 -4.93 -15.43
CA LYS A 36 -0.51 -6.28 -15.93
C LYS A 36 -1.59 -6.99 -15.12
N ALA A 37 -1.54 -6.87 -13.80
CA ALA A 37 -2.55 -7.48 -12.93
C ALA A 37 -3.94 -6.90 -13.19
N LEU A 38 -4.04 -5.60 -13.33
CA LEU A 38 -5.32 -4.93 -13.62
C LEU A 38 -5.87 -5.37 -14.99
N GLN A 39 -5.00 -5.48 -15.99
CA GLN A 39 -5.41 -5.90 -17.32
C GLN A 39 -5.91 -7.34 -17.33
N SER A 40 -5.21 -8.25 -16.65
CA SER A 40 -5.56 -9.67 -16.66
C SER A 40 -6.80 -9.98 -15.81
N THR A 41 -7.09 -9.17 -14.80
CA THR A 41 -8.21 -9.42 -13.88
C THR A 41 -9.44 -8.57 -14.16
N GLY A 42 -9.28 -7.47 -14.90
CA GLY A 42 -10.37 -6.52 -15.13
C GLY A 42 -10.72 -5.65 -13.93
N LEU A 43 -9.87 -5.62 -12.90
CA LEU A 43 -10.10 -4.81 -11.71
C LEU A 43 -9.87 -3.33 -12.00
N ASP A 44 -10.67 -2.46 -11.33
CA ASP A 44 -10.47 -1.02 -11.36
C ASP A 44 -9.65 -0.61 -10.15
N LEU A 45 -8.58 0.15 -10.37
CA LEU A 45 -7.76 0.65 -9.28
C LEU A 45 -8.41 1.89 -8.66
N GLU A 46 -8.84 1.78 -7.42
CA GLU A 46 -9.49 2.86 -6.69
C GLU A 46 -8.50 3.76 -5.96
N ALA A 47 -7.48 3.16 -5.33
CA ALA A 47 -6.58 3.87 -4.43
C ALA A 47 -5.16 3.34 -4.50
N ILE A 48 -4.22 4.23 -4.27
CA ILE A 48 -2.81 3.94 -4.09
C ILE A 48 -2.42 4.45 -2.71
N LEU A 49 -1.97 3.54 -1.85
CA LEU A 49 -1.56 3.87 -0.49
C LEU A 49 -0.04 3.81 -0.41
N VAL A 50 0.58 4.89 0.06
CA VAL A 50 2.04 4.99 0.17
C VAL A 50 2.44 5.10 1.63
N THR A 51 3.40 4.29 2.06
CA THR A 51 3.85 4.31 3.46
C THR A 51 5.02 5.26 3.68
N HIS A 52 5.90 5.41 2.70
CA HIS A 52 7.06 6.30 2.79
C HIS A 52 7.61 6.62 1.40
N HIS A 53 8.61 7.51 1.33
CA HIS A 53 9.01 8.13 0.06
C HIS A 53 10.07 7.39 -0.75
N HIS A 54 10.64 6.30 -0.25
CA HIS A 54 11.73 5.63 -0.96
C HIS A 54 11.31 5.21 -2.37
N PRO A 55 12.19 5.34 -3.40
CA PRO A 55 11.81 5.09 -4.79
C PRO A 55 11.30 3.69 -5.07
N ASP A 56 11.80 2.69 -4.40
CA ASP A 56 11.34 1.31 -4.55
C ASP A 56 9.92 1.08 -4.03
N HIS A 57 9.32 2.10 -3.39
CA HIS A 57 7.93 2.09 -2.93
C HIS A 57 7.06 3.13 -3.63
N THR A 58 7.62 4.04 -4.42
CA THR A 58 6.88 5.16 -5.01
C THR A 58 7.09 5.37 -6.51
N ALA A 59 8.08 4.74 -7.12
CA ALA A 59 8.44 5.07 -8.49
C ALA A 59 7.32 4.80 -9.52
N GLY A 60 6.38 3.90 -9.23
CA GLY A 60 5.26 3.60 -10.12
C GLY A 60 4.01 4.44 -9.88
N VAL A 61 4.00 5.29 -8.84
CA VAL A 61 2.77 6.01 -8.43
C VAL A 61 2.23 6.91 -9.52
N SER A 62 3.07 7.75 -10.12
CA SER A 62 2.62 8.71 -11.12
C SER A 62 2.04 8.03 -12.36
N GLU A 63 2.70 7.02 -12.86
CA GLU A 63 2.23 6.28 -14.04
C GLU A 63 0.90 5.59 -13.76
N LEU A 64 0.76 4.96 -12.61
CA LEU A 64 -0.49 4.30 -12.22
C LEU A 64 -1.62 5.30 -12.06
N ARG A 65 -1.36 6.43 -11.41
CA ARG A 65 -2.39 7.46 -11.24
C ARG A 65 -2.88 7.96 -12.59
N GLU A 66 -1.98 8.22 -13.53
CA GLU A 66 -2.37 8.70 -14.87
C GLU A 66 -3.13 7.65 -15.65
N ALA A 67 -2.75 6.38 -15.54
CA ALA A 67 -3.39 5.30 -16.27
C ALA A 67 -4.76 4.92 -15.72
N THR A 68 -4.99 5.10 -14.42
CA THR A 68 -6.19 4.56 -13.75
C THR A 68 -7.10 5.62 -13.14
N GLY A 69 -6.58 6.81 -12.88
CA GLY A 69 -7.33 7.84 -12.15
C GLY A 69 -7.44 7.57 -10.65
N ALA A 70 -6.68 6.63 -10.12
CA ALA A 70 -6.72 6.27 -8.70
C ALA A 70 -6.32 7.44 -7.81
N THR A 71 -6.92 7.52 -6.63
CA THR A 71 -6.55 8.50 -5.62
C THR A 71 -5.30 8.04 -4.89
N VAL A 72 -4.31 8.92 -4.77
CA VAL A 72 -3.06 8.63 -4.06
C VAL A 72 -3.13 9.21 -2.66
N TRP A 73 -2.83 8.38 -1.67
CA TRP A 73 -2.78 8.75 -0.26
C TRP A 73 -1.38 8.47 0.26
N GLY A 74 -0.81 9.39 1.01
CA GLY A 74 0.54 9.17 1.54
C GLY A 74 0.85 10.07 2.72
N PRO A 75 1.99 9.84 3.40
CA PRO A 75 2.35 10.60 4.58
C PRO A 75 2.63 12.07 4.25
N ALA A 76 2.04 12.96 5.05
CA ALA A 76 2.18 14.40 4.84
C ALA A 76 3.63 14.87 5.00
N ARG A 77 4.44 14.16 5.78
CA ARG A 77 5.81 14.56 6.09
C ARG A 77 6.86 13.92 5.20
N GLU A 78 6.44 13.30 4.09
CA GLU A 78 7.35 12.69 3.12
C GLU A 78 7.13 13.30 1.74
N ALA A 79 8.15 13.24 0.90
CA ALA A 79 8.06 13.72 -0.49
C ALA A 79 7.44 12.63 -1.38
N ILE A 80 6.13 12.62 -1.47
CA ILE A 80 5.38 11.65 -2.28
C ILE A 80 5.06 12.27 -3.64
N PRO A 81 5.01 11.48 -4.74
CA PRO A 81 4.65 12.02 -6.06
C PRO A 81 3.30 12.72 -6.05
N GLU A 82 3.29 13.99 -6.43
CA GLU A 82 2.09 14.81 -6.43
C GLU A 82 1.30 14.65 -7.73
N PRO A 83 -0.02 14.84 -7.69
CA PRO A 83 -0.85 15.15 -6.53
C PRO A 83 -1.11 13.93 -5.66
N PHE A 84 -1.12 14.14 -4.35
CA PHE A 84 -1.53 13.11 -3.40
C PHE A 84 -2.26 13.76 -2.23
N ILE A 85 -3.05 12.97 -1.51
CA ILE A 85 -3.75 13.44 -0.32
C ILE A 85 -2.86 13.15 0.87
N PRO A 86 -2.39 14.19 1.59
CA PRO A 86 -1.49 13.99 2.72
C PRO A 86 -2.23 13.45 3.95
N LEU A 87 -1.56 12.53 4.65
CA LEU A 87 -2.11 11.87 5.82
C LEU A 87 -1.24 12.12 7.04
N HIS A 88 -1.91 12.20 8.20
CA HIS A 88 -1.29 12.37 9.51
C HIS A 88 -1.73 11.22 10.42
N ASP A 89 -0.98 11.00 11.49
CA ASP A 89 -1.34 10.03 12.52
C ASP A 89 -2.76 10.27 13.01
N GLY A 90 -3.55 9.21 13.09
CA GLY A 90 -4.94 9.30 13.52
C GLY A 90 -5.94 9.55 12.40
N ASP A 91 -5.49 9.87 11.20
CA ASP A 91 -6.39 10.02 10.05
C ASP A 91 -6.99 8.67 9.66
N THR A 92 -8.10 8.73 8.92
CA THR A 92 -8.77 7.54 8.39
C THR A 92 -8.92 7.70 6.87
N VAL A 93 -8.57 6.65 6.15
CA VAL A 93 -8.79 6.55 4.70
C VAL A 93 -9.89 5.53 4.47
N THR A 94 -10.87 5.87 3.65
CA THR A 94 -11.86 4.89 3.20
C THR A 94 -11.52 4.45 1.78
N ALA A 95 -11.25 3.17 1.61
CA ALA A 95 -10.95 2.56 0.32
C ALA A 95 -11.49 1.14 0.30
N LEU A 96 -12.06 0.72 -0.80
CA LEU A 96 -12.75 -0.59 -0.94
C LEU A 96 -13.86 -0.78 0.09
N GLY A 97 -14.51 0.31 0.51
CA GLY A 97 -15.52 0.27 1.56
C GLY A 97 -14.97 -0.04 2.95
N VAL A 98 -13.66 0.02 3.14
CA VAL A 98 -12.98 -0.30 4.40
C VAL A 98 -12.38 0.98 4.97
N ALA A 99 -12.48 1.14 6.28
CA ALA A 99 -11.85 2.25 6.99
C ALA A 99 -10.43 1.84 7.41
N TRP A 100 -9.44 2.55 6.90
CA TRP A 100 -8.03 2.32 7.19
C TRP A 100 -7.54 3.40 8.13
N SER A 101 -7.08 3.01 9.31
CA SER A 101 -6.49 3.93 10.26
C SER A 101 -5.03 4.18 9.91
N VAL A 102 -4.60 5.43 10.04
CA VAL A 102 -3.23 5.86 9.75
C VAL A 102 -2.45 5.98 11.03
N LEU A 103 -1.30 5.35 11.10
CA LEU A 103 -0.42 5.35 12.27
C LEU A 103 0.97 5.84 11.87
N ASP A 104 1.52 6.79 12.63
CA ASP A 104 2.93 7.14 12.48
C ASP A 104 3.79 5.99 13.00
N VAL A 105 4.74 5.56 12.17
CA VAL A 105 5.69 4.51 12.54
C VAL A 105 7.10 4.96 12.12
N PRO A 106 7.61 6.04 12.72
CA PRO A 106 8.92 6.57 12.33
C PRO A 106 10.04 5.60 12.67
N GLY A 107 11.12 5.67 11.93
CA GLY A 107 12.28 4.81 12.12
C GLY A 107 13.02 4.62 10.81
N HIS A 108 12.50 3.79 9.91
CA HIS A 108 13.08 3.59 8.58
C HIS A 108 13.15 4.93 7.81
N THR A 109 12.07 5.70 7.84
CA THR A 109 12.07 7.12 7.48
C THR A 109 11.37 7.91 8.57
N ALA A 110 11.63 9.23 8.62
CA ALA A 110 11.08 10.07 9.67
C ALA A 110 9.56 10.21 9.60
N GLY A 111 9.00 10.19 8.39
CA GLY A 111 7.57 10.36 8.18
C GLY A 111 6.82 9.08 7.82
N HIS A 112 7.42 7.91 8.00
CA HIS A 112 6.83 6.62 7.65
C HIS A 112 5.51 6.41 8.39
N ILE A 113 4.48 5.94 7.65
CA ILE A 113 3.16 5.61 8.23
C ILE A 113 2.79 4.17 7.90
N ALA A 114 1.84 3.65 8.66
CA ALA A 114 1.22 2.36 8.41
C ALA A 114 -0.29 2.55 8.22
N PHE A 115 -0.91 1.62 7.52
CA PHE A 115 -2.35 1.57 7.32
C PHE A 115 -2.91 0.32 8.00
N TRP A 116 -3.91 0.51 8.85
CA TRP A 116 -4.48 -0.58 9.64
C TRP A 116 -5.99 -0.62 9.49
N ALA A 117 -6.51 -1.81 9.22
CA ALA A 117 -7.95 -2.07 9.23
C ALA A 117 -8.24 -3.14 10.26
N SER A 118 -9.23 -2.89 11.13
CA SER A 118 -9.52 -3.79 12.24
C SER A 118 -10.23 -5.07 11.81
N ASP A 119 -10.92 -5.04 10.67
CA ASP A 119 -11.72 -6.18 10.25
C ASP A 119 -11.79 -6.27 8.73
N ILE A 120 -11.00 -7.17 8.18
CA ILE A 120 -11.07 -7.58 6.78
C ILE A 120 -11.49 -9.05 6.79
N ASP A 121 -12.75 -9.30 6.46
CA ASP A 121 -13.30 -10.66 6.44
C ASP A 121 -13.07 -11.41 7.76
N GLY A 122 -13.21 -10.72 8.90
CA GLY A 122 -13.08 -11.30 10.22
C GLY A 122 -11.69 -11.23 10.84
N ALA A 123 -10.70 -10.61 10.16
CA ALA A 123 -9.36 -10.49 10.68
C ALA A 123 -8.80 -9.09 10.44
N PRO A 124 -7.97 -8.56 11.35
CA PRO A 124 -7.29 -7.29 11.11
C PRO A 124 -6.16 -7.44 10.10
N LEU A 125 -5.84 -6.33 9.43
CA LEU A 125 -4.79 -6.28 8.42
C LEU A 125 -3.98 -5.00 8.59
N LEU A 126 -2.65 -5.14 8.53
CA LEU A 126 -1.73 -4.02 8.69
C LEU A 126 -0.76 -3.96 7.51
N PHE A 127 -0.73 -2.82 6.83
CA PHE A 127 0.30 -2.51 5.84
C PHE A 127 1.32 -1.58 6.50
N CYS A 128 2.51 -2.08 6.80
CA CYS A 128 3.49 -1.36 7.61
C CYS A 128 4.77 -0.99 6.85
N GLY A 129 4.82 -1.20 5.54
CA GLY A 129 6.03 -0.93 4.77
C GLY A 129 7.22 -1.71 5.32
N ASP A 130 8.31 -1.02 5.59
CA ASP A 130 9.55 -1.65 6.09
C ASP A 130 9.67 -1.65 7.61
N THR A 131 8.68 -1.10 8.32
CA THR A 131 8.80 -0.84 9.76
C THR A 131 8.97 -2.10 10.61
N LEU A 132 8.21 -3.15 10.31
CA LEU A 132 8.23 -4.37 11.11
C LEU A 132 9.05 -5.49 10.48
N PHE A 133 9.84 -5.18 9.49
CA PHE A 133 10.56 -6.20 8.73
C PHE A 133 11.39 -7.12 9.64
N SER A 134 12.21 -6.55 10.51
CA SER A 134 13.08 -7.35 11.37
C SER A 134 12.34 -8.02 12.53
N VAL A 135 11.24 -7.44 12.98
CA VAL A 135 10.48 -7.95 14.12
C VAL A 135 9.56 -9.09 13.73
N SER A 136 8.85 -8.92 12.63
CA SER A 136 7.80 -9.86 12.22
C SER A 136 8.30 -10.97 11.31
N TYR A 137 9.56 -10.94 10.93
CA TYR A 137 10.12 -11.82 9.92
C TYR A 137 9.89 -13.31 10.21
N THR A 138 10.01 -13.72 11.47
CA THR A 138 9.84 -15.11 11.87
C THR A 138 8.37 -15.55 11.87
N HIS A 139 7.43 -14.62 11.90
CA HIS A 139 6.01 -14.91 11.99
C HIS A 139 5.29 -14.71 10.67
N LEU A 140 5.88 -13.91 9.80
CA LEU A 140 5.33 -13.62 8.49
C LEU A 140 6.14 -14.37 7.45
N ARG A 141 5.58 -14.50 6.30
CA ARG A 141 6.36 -14.92 5.16
C ARG A 141 7.39 -13.84 4.88
N ALA A 142 8.55 -14.24 4.42
CA ALA A 142 9.64 -13.33 4.13
C ALA A 142 9.17 -12.18 3.23
N HIS A 143 9.78 -11.04 3.36
CA HIS A 143 9.60 -9.85 2.51
C HIS A 143 8.22 -9.21 2.59
N GLU A 144 7.46 -9.47 3.60
CA GLU A 144 6.11 -8.95 3.67
C GLU A 144 6.06 -7.56 4.27
N THR A 145 5.19 -6.73 3.68
CA THR A 145 4.80 -5.45 4.26
C THR A 145 3.38 -5.51 4.80
N VAL A 146 2.80 -6.70 4.83
CA VAL A 146 1.46 -6.99 5.33
C VAL A 146 1.60 -7.88 6.56
N LEU A 147 0.91 -7.49 7.63
CA LEU A 147 0.83 -8.26 8.85
C LEU A 147 -0.64 -8.58 9.12
N ASP A 148 -0.93 -9.88 9.22
CA ASP A 148 -2.26 -10.37 9.55
C ASP A 148 -2.32 -10.52 11.07
N LEU A 149 -3.04 -9.63 11.73
CA LEU A 149 -3.05 -9.55 13.20
C LEU A 149 -4.16 -10.46 13.84
#